data_0e03b44986de5f9edbc2122fb20a0bdc
#
_entry.id   0e03b44986de5f9edbc2122fb20a0bdc
#
_cell.length_a   1.000
_cell.length_b   1.000
_cell.length_c   1.000
_cell.angle_alpha   90.00
_cell.angle_beta   90.00
_cell.angle_gamma   90.00
#
_symmetry.space_group_name_H-M   'P 1'
#
loop_
_entity.id
_entity.type
_entity.pdbx_description
1 polymer ?
#
loop_
_entity_poly.entity_id
_entity_poly.type
_entity_poly.pdbx_seq_one_letter_code
_entity_poly.pdbx_strand_id
1 'polypeptide(L)'
;IEAPNIIHRNTLAENIADIQQKDRVDVVLANPPFGGKERAEIQQNFPIKTGETAYLFLQHFIKILKSGGRAGIVIKNTFLSNDDNASIALRKQLLEECNLTSILDMPGGTFIGAGVKTVVLFFEKGKPTNKVWYYQLNVGRNMGKTNPLNEKDLNEFVEMSKSQEISENSW
;
A
#
# COMPACT_ATOMS: atom_id res chain seq x y z
N ILE A 1 -13.48 -16.71 -1.86
CA ILE A 1 -14.03 -16.25 -3.16
C ILE A 1 -14.32 -17.51 -3.96
N GLU A 2 -15.60 -17.79 -4.23
CA GLU A 2 -16.02 -19.03 -4.87
C GLU A 2 -15.72 -19.09 -6.38
N ALA A 3 -15.72 -17.94 -7.07
CA ALA A 3 -15.41 -17.83 -8.50
C ALA A 3 -14.53 -16.60 -8.78
N PRO A 4 -13.21 -16.68 -8.58
CA PRO A 4 -12.33 -15.56 -8.82
C PRO A 4 -12.20 -15.29 -10.33
N ASN A 5 -12.30 -14.02 -10.71
CA ASN A 5 -11.97 -13.57 -12.07
C ASN A 5 -10.47 -13.31 -12.15
N ILE A 6 -9.70 -14.29 -12.63
CA ILE A 6 -8.23 -14.20 -12.76
C ILE A 6 -7.88 -13.94 -14.21
N ILE A 7 -7.29 -12.78 -14.49
CA ILE A 7 -6.84 -12.40 -15.82
C ILE A 7 -5.32 -12.40 -15.86
N HIS A 8 -4.73 -13.25 -16.70
CA HIS A 8 -3.28 -13.30 -16.89
C HIS A 8 -2.83 -12.18 -17.84
N ARG A 9 -2.26 -11.12 -17.27
CA ARG A 9 -1.69 -9.99 -18.04
C ARG A 9 -0.64 -9.23 -17.22
N ASN A 10 0.19 -8.43 -17.87
CA ASN A 10 1.01 -7.45 -17.18
C ASN A 10 0.12 -6.24 -16.80
N THR A 11 -0.20 -6.10 -15.53
CA THR A 11 -1.07 -5.03 -15.01
C THR A 11 -0.55 -3.62 -15.33
N LEU A 12 0.77 -3.43 -15.43
CA LEU A 12 1.39 -2.13 -15.67
C LEU A 12 1.56 -1.80 -17.16
N ALA A 13 1.24 -2.75 -18.07
CA ALA A 13 1.41 -2.55 -19.51
C ALA A 13 0.36 -1.61 -20.12
N GLU A 14 -0.76 -1.41 -19.47
CA GLU A 14 -1.82 -0.51 -19.92
C GLU A 14 -1.63 0.90 -19.37
N ASN A 15 -1.96 1.91 -20.19
CA ASN A 15 -1.95 3.30 -19.72
C ASN A 15 -3.05 3.50 -18.68
N ILE A 16 -2.69 3.97 -17.51
CA ILE A 16 -3.69 4.16 -16.43
C ILE A 16 -4.75 5.23 -16.78
N ALA A 17 -4.48 6.10 -17.77
CA ALA A 17 -5.48 7.03 -18.27
C ALA A 17 -6.68 6.34 -18.93
N ASP A 18 -6.48 5.12 -19.47
CA ASP A 18 -7.51 4.35 -20.15
C ASP A 18 -8.48 3.65 -19.19
N ILE A 19 -8.16 3.59 -17.90
CA ILE A 19 -9.04 3.03 -16.87
C ILE A 19 -10.30 3.87 -16.75
N GLN A 20 -11.43 3.30 -17.16
CA GLN A 20 -12.75 3.92 -17.14
C GLN A 20 -13.50 3.65 -15.84
N GLN A 21 -14.62 4.32 -15.64
CA GLN A 21 -15.45 4.15 -14.44
C GLN A 21 -15.95 2.71 -14.26
N LYS A 22 -16.29 2.03 -15.34
CA LYS A 22 -16.74 0.61 -15.33
C LYS A 22 -15.66 -0.37 -14.85
N ASP A 23 -14.39 0.01 -14.98
CA ASP A 23 -13.24 -0.84 -14.62
C ASP A 23 -12.85 -0.68 -13.14
N ARG A 24 -13.44 0.32 -12.46
CA ARG A 24 -13.08 0.64 -11.09
C ARG A 24 -13.74 -0.31 -10.10
N VAL A 25 -13.03 -0.51 -8.99
CA VAL A 25 -13.41 -1.42 -7.91
C VAL A 25 -13.65 -0.69 -6.60
N ASP A 26 -14.38 -1.34 -5.70
CA ASP A 26 -14.71 -0.79 -4.38
C ASP A 26 -13.59 -1.04 -3.36
N VAL A 27 -12.81 -2.13 -3.54
CA VAL A 27 -11.75 -2.52 -2.62
C VAL A 27 -10.51 -2.98 -3.38
N VAL A 28 -9.34 -2.54 -2.94
CA VAL A 28 -8.03 -3.04 -3.38
C VAL A 28 -7.26 -3.56 -2.17
N LEU A 29 -6.91 -4.84 -2.18
CA LEU A 29 -5.94 -5.43 -1.26
C LEU A 29 -4.76 -5.95 -2.07
N ALA A 30 -3.58 -5.42 -1.84
CA ALA A 30 -2.43 -5.75 -2.66
C ALA A 30 -1.11 -5.81 -1.89
N ASN A 31 -0.30 -6.77 -2.32
CA ASN A 31 1.09 -6.90 -1.92
C ASN A 31 1.94 -6.92 -3.19
N PRO A 32 2.23 -5.75 -3.79
CA PRO A 32 3.02 -5.66 -5.00
C PRO A 32 4.49 -6.05 -4.73
N PRO A 33 5.29 -6.37 -5.76
CA PRO A 33 6.70 -6.67 -5.59
C PRO A 33 7.45 -5.54 -4.87
N PHE A 34 8.26 -5.91 -3.85
CA PHE A 34 9.02 -4.94 -3.04
C PHE A 34 10.25 -4.37 -3.74
N GLY A 35 10.56 -4.82 -4.92
CA GLY A 35 11.68 -4.36 -5.73
C GLY A 35 11.41 -4.67 -7.19
N GLY A 36 12.28 -4.14 -8.02
CA GLY A 36 12.17 -4.29 -9.45
C GLY A 36 12.25 -2.92 -10.13
N LYS A 37 12.79 -2.94 -11.33
CA LYS A 37 12.83 -1.77 -12.20
C LYS A 37 12.01 -2.04 -13.44
N GLU A 38 10.98 -1.26 -13.65
CA GLU A 38 10.20 -1.32 -14.87
C GLU A 38 10.93 -0.64 -16.03
N ARG A 39 10.70 -1.16 -17.22
CA ARG A 39 11.24 -0.60 -18.47
C ARG A 39 10.66 0.80 -18.71
N ALA A 40 11.41 1.65 -19.40
CA ALA A 40 10.99 3.01 -19.72
C ALA A 40 9.63 3.08 -20.44
N GLU A 41 9.34 2.11 -21.30
CA GLU A 41 8.07 1.98 -22.02
C GLU A 41 6.89 1.82 -21.05
N ILE A 42 7.03 0.98 -20.03
CA ILE A 42 6.00 0.79 -18.99
C ILE A 42 5.81 2.08 -18.16
N GLN A 43 6.91 2.75 -17.83
CA GLN A 43 6.86 3.99 -17.05
C GLN A 43 6.05 5.10 -17.75
N GLN A 44 5.99 5.09 -19.10
CA GLN A 44 5.21 6.06 -19.88
C GLN A 44 3.70 5.95 -19.66
N ASN A 45 3.22 4.81 -19.17
CA ASN A 45 1.80 4.58 -18.87
C ASN A 45 1.32 5.32 -17.60
N PHE A 46 2.22 5.98 -16.87
CA PHE A 46 1.94 6.58 -15.56
C PHE A 46 2.30 8.06 -15.52
N PRO A 47 1.53 8.91 -14.81
CA PRO A 47 1.84 10.33 -14.64
C PRO A 47 3.17 10.57 -13.92
N ILE A 48 3.40 9.86 -12.81
CA ILE A 48 4.65 9.93 -12.05
C ILE A 48 5.57 8.83 -12.57
N LYS A 49 6.57 9.25 -13.35
CA LYS A 49 7.52 8.34 -13.99
C LYS A 49 8.59 7.91 -13.00
N THR A 50 8.70 6.61 -12.83
CA THR A 50 9.68 5.98 -11.94
C THR A 50 9.98 4.57 -12.41
N GLY A 51 11.20 4.11 -12.17
CA GLY A 51 11.56 2.70 -12.37
C GLY A 51 11.09 1.79 -11.23
N GLU A 52 10.67 2.32 -10.11
CA GLU A 52 10.25 1.52 -8.94
C GLU A 52 8.87 0.90 -9.20
N THR A 53 8.83 -0.42 -9.39
CA THR A 53 7.61 -1.17 -9.72
C THR A 53 6.49 -0.94 -8.71
N ALA A 54 6.80 -0.94 -7.42
CA ALA A 54 5.80 -0.73 -6.36
C ALA A 54 5.11 0.65 -6.46
N TYR A 55 5.81 1.68 -6.94
CA TYR A 55 5.26 3.02 -7.08
C TYR A 55 4.33 3.15 -8.29
N LEU A 56 4.61 2.40 -9.35
CA LEU A 56 3.68 2.30 -10.49
C LEU A 56 2.41 1.55 -10.08
N PHE A 57 2.55 0.47 -9.32
CA PHE A 57 1.39 -0.23 -8.74
C PHE A 57 0.55 0.67 -7.84
N LEU A 58 1.16 1.48 -6.97
CA LEU A 58 0.40 2.38 -6.10
C LEU A 58 -0.41 3.40 -6.91
N GLN A 59 0.17 3.98 -7.98
CA GLN A 59 -0.57 4.85 -8.90
C GLN A 59 -1.75 4.10 -9.55
N HIS A 60 -1.53 2.87 -10.00
CA HIS A 60 -2.57 2.02 -10.58
C HIS A 60 -3.70 1.78 -9.55
N PHE A 61 -3.39 1.45 -8.31
CA PHE A 61 -4.38 1.19 -7.26
C PHE A 61 -5.20 2.43 -6.91
N ILE A 62 -4.55 3.60 -6.81
CA ILE A 62 -5.26 4.88 -6.62
C ILE A 62 -6.21 5.12 -7.80
N LYS A 63 -5.79 4.85 -9.04
CA LYS A 63 -6.61 5.09 -10.24
C LYS A 63 -7.79 4.15 -10.34
N ILE A 64 -7.61 2.86 -10.05
CA ILE A 64 -8.66 1.83 -10.21
C ILE A 64 -9.71 1.87 -9.11
N LEU A 65 -9.47 2.53 -7.98
CA LEU A 65 -10.47 2.71 -6.93
C LEU A 65 -11.59 3.64 -7.40
N LYS A 66 -12.82 3.30 -7.06
CA LYS A 66 -13.96 4.22 -7.09
C LYS A 66 -13.79 5.30 -6.02
N SER A 67 -14.47 6.42 -6.17
CA SER A 67 -14.64 7.38 -5.06
C SER A 67 -15.37 6.68 -3.91
N GLY A 68 -14.85 6.82 -2.68
CA GLY A 68 -15.29 6.06 -1.50
C GLY A 68 -14.75 4.63 -1.44
N GLY A 69 -14.01 4.17 -2.44
CA GLY A 69 -13.35 2.86 -2.41
C GLY A 69 -12.15 2.86 -1.47
N ARG A 70 -11.84 1.68 -0.92
CA ARG A 70 -10.84 1.49 0.14
C ARG A 70 -9.69 0.61 -0.33
N ALA A 71 -8.50 0.87 0.20
CA ALA A 71 -7.33 0.06 -0.10
C ALA A 71 -6.54 -0.31 1.16
N GLY A 72 -5.92 -1.50 1.12
CA GLY A 72 -4.86 -1.94 2.01
C GLY A 72 -3.66 -2.40 1.17
N ILE A 73 -2.57 -1.65 1.20
CA ILE A 73 -1.42 -1.86 0.31
C ILE A 73 -0.15 -2.03 1.11
N VAL A 74 0.54 -3.15 0.90
CA VAL A 74 1.87 -3.39 1.47
C VAL A 74 2.92 -2.69 0.62
N ILE A 75 3.80 -1.91 1.26
CA ILE A 75 4.89 -1.21 0.56
C ILE A 75 6.14 -1.14 1.47
N LYS A 76 7.31 -0.93 0.90
CA LYS A 76 8.53 -0.70 1.69
C LYS A 76 8.36 0.53 2.59
N ASN A 77 8.83 0.44 3.83
CA ASN A 77 8.76 1.57 4.76
C ASN A 77 9.53 2.80 4.27
N THR A 78 10.56 2.61 3.46
CA THR A 78 11.33 3.70 2.83
C THR A 78 10.46 4.63 1.97
N PHE A 79 9.31 4.17 1.49
CA PHE A 79 8.33 5.03 0.82
C PHE A 79 7.93 6.24 1.66
N LEU A 80 7.90 6.12 2.99
CA LEU A 80 7.51 7.20 3.89
C LEU A 80 8.59 8.30 4.00
N SER A 81 9.86 7.96 3.79
CA SER A 81 11.00 8.85 4.05
C SER A 81 11.86 9.18 2.83
N ASN A 82 11.74 8.44 1.73
CA ASN A 82 12.51 8.74 0.51
C ASN A 82 12.23 10.16 0.01
N ASP A 83 13.28 10.88 -0.39
CA ASP A 83 13.26 12.28 -0.80
C ASP A 83 13.43 12.48 -2.31
N ASP A 84 13.46 11.40 -3.09
CA ASP A 84 13.44 11.50 -4.54
C ASP A 84 12.10 12.08 -5.06
N ASN A 85 12.15 12.72 -6.23
CA ASN A 85 11.01 13.42 -6.81
C ASN A 85 9.77 12.53 -6.99
N ALA A 86 9.95 11.27 -7.36
CA ALA A 86 8.84 10.35 -7.57
C ALA A 86 8.18 9.97 -6.25
N SER A 87 8.97 9.68 -5.21
CA SER A 87 8.46 9.39 -3.85
C SER A 87 7.67 10.56 -3.29
N ILE A 88 8.21 11.78 -3.41
CA ILE A 88 7.54 13.00 -2.95
C ILE A 88 6.23 13.23 -3.71
N ALA A 89 6.28 13.15 -5.05
CA ALA A 89 5.10 13.37 -5.88
C ALA A 89 4.00 12.33 -5.59
N LEU A 90 4.38 11.06 -5.39
CA LEU A 90 3.43 10.00 -5.12
C LEU A 90 2.80 10.10 -3.72
N ARG A 91 3.59 10.47 -2.68
CA ARG A 91 3.01 10.79 -1.36
C ARG A 91 2.05 11.97 -1.44
N LYS A 92 2.41 13.02 -2.18
CA LYS A 92 1.52 14.16 -2.41
C LYS A 92 0.21 13.71 -3.06
N GLN A 93 0.28 12.95 -4.15
CA GLN A 93 -0.90 12.41 -4.82
C GLN A 93 -1.77 11.59 -3.87
N LEU A 94 -1.17 10.68 -3.09
CA LEU A 94 -1.88 9.86 -2.13
C LEU A 94 -2.63 10.72 -1.09
N LEU A 95 -1.97 11.74 -0.54
CA LEU A 95 -2.55 12.60 0.51
C LEU A 95 -3.61 13.58 -0.03
N GLU A 96 -3.52 14.00 -1.29
CA GLU A 96 -4.48 14.92 -1.90
C GLU A 96 -5.72 14.20 -2.46
N GLU A 97 -5.54 13.02 -3.08
CA GLU A 97 -6.64 12.29 -3.71
C GLU A 97 -7.31 11.28 -2.77
N CYS A 98 -6.61 10.86 -1.72
CA CYS A 98 -7.08 9.84 -0.79
C CYS A 98 -6.96 10.30 0.66
N ASN A 99 -7.84 9.78 1.50
CA ASN A 99 -7.72 9.86 2.95
C ASN A 99 -6.89 8.66 3.44
N LEU A 100 -5.59 8.86 3.66
CA LEU A 100 -4.71 7.89 4.31
C LEU A 100 -5.09 7.83 5.78
N THR A 101 -5.88 6.84 6.17
CA THR A 101 -6.45 6.72 7.50
C THR A 101 -5.47 6.13 8.50
N SER A 102 -4.70 5.13 8.07
CA SER A 102 -3.80 4.41 8.95
C SER A 102 -2.55 3.91 8.24
N ILE A 103 -1.46 3.86 8.99
CA ILE A 103 -0.21 3.20 8.58
C ILE A 103 0.12 2.14 9.64
N LEU A 104 0.20 0.88 9.24
CA LEU A 104 0.68 -0.20 10.08
C LEU A 104 2.14 -0.49 9.77
N ASP A 105 3.04 -0.18 10.70
CA ASP A 105 4.46 -0.50 10.58
C ASP A 105 4.72 -1.95 10.98
N MET A 106 5.17 -2.75 10.02
CA MET A 106 5.38 -4.17 10.19
C MET A 106 6.77 -4.47 10.77
N PRO A 107 6.90 -5.42 11.69
CA PRO A 107 8.21 -5.83 12.20
C PRO A 107 9.10 -6.39 11.10
N GLY A 108 10.42 -6.22 11.25
CA GLY A 108 11.38 -6.84 10.34
C GLY A 108 11.21 -8.37 10.31
N GLY A 109 11.42 -8.99 9.14
CA GLY A 109 11.28 -10.43 8.97
C GLY A 109 9.84 -10.92 8.71
N THR A 110 8.85 -10.03 8.66
CA THR A 110 7.47 -10.39 8.29
C THR A 110 7.39 -11.05 6.92
N PHE A 111 8.12 -10.53 5.94
CA PHE A 111 8.20 -11.10 4.60
C PHE A 111 9.53 -11.82 4.44
N ILE A 112 9.49 -13.15 4.52
CA ILE A 112 10.66 -14.01 4.47
C ILE A 112 11.37 -13.88 3.13
N GLY A 113 12.69 -13.69 3.16
CA GLY A 113 13.52 -13.57 1.95
C GLY A 113 13.49 -12.21 1.28
N ALA A 114 12.61 -11.31 1.67
CA ALA A 114 12.55 -9.97 1.08
C ALA A 114 13.65 -9.01 1.61
N GLY A 115 14.12 -9.25 2.85
CA GLY A 115 15.17 -8.40 3.47
C GLY A 115 14.79 -6.94 3.67
N VAL A 116 13.50 -6.61 3.56
CA VAL A 116 12.98 -5.25 3.65
C VAL A 116 11.98 -5.10 4.78
N LYS A 117 11.99 -3.94 5.43
CA LYS A 117 10.93 -3.54 6.35
C LYS A 117 9.78 -2.92 5.54
N THR A 118 8.56 -3.23 5.90
CA THR A 118 7.36 -2.82 5.16
C THR A 118 6.37 -2.12 6.06
N VAL A 119 5.49 -1.37 5.43
CA VAL A 119 4.28 -0.81 6.06
C VAL A 119 3.05 -1.23 5.27
N VAL A 120 1.90 -1.24 5.91
CA VAL A 120 0.62 -1.34 5.23
C VAL A 120 -0.05 0.02 5.26
N LEU A 121 -0.38 0.56 4.09
CA LEU A 121 -1.11 1.80 3.94
C LEU A 121 -2.60 1.49 3.81
N PHE A 122 -3.42 2.07 4.68
CA PHE A 122 -4.88 1.98 4.60
C PHE A 122 -5.45 3.34 4.21
N PHE A 123 -6.16 3.39 3.09
CA PHE A 123 -6.70 4.65 2.58
C PHE A 123 -8.05 4.49 1.88
N GLU A 124 -8.81 5.56 1.83
CA GLU A 124 -10.08 5.70 1.12
C GLU A 124 -9.94 6.79 0.05
N LYS A 125 -10.34 6.50 -1.18
CA LYS A 125 -10.27 7.48 -2.28
C LYS A 125 -11.41 8.49 -2.24
N GLY A 126 -11.10 9.74 -2.62
CA GLY A 126 -12.11 10.80 -2.86
C GLY A 126 -12.14 11.90 -1.82
N LYS A 127 -11.26 11.85 -0.83
CA LYS A 127 -11.08 12.91 0.17
C LYS A 127 -9.60 13.11 0.46
N PRO A 128 -9.13 14.32 0.70
CA PRO A 128 -7.74 14.55 1.12
C PRO A 128 -7.52 14.02 2.54
N THR A 129 -6.28 13.70 2.84
CA THR A 129 -5.84 13.28 4.18
C THR A 129 -5.70 14.49 5.10
N ASN A 130 -6.36 14.45 6.24
CA ASN A 130 -6.21 15.46 7.29
C ASN A 130 -5.43 14.93 8.50
N LYS A 131 -5.58 13.65 8.80
CA LYS A 131 -4.96 12.99 9.94
C LYS A 131 -4.60 11.56 9.53
N VAL A 132 -3.44 11.09 9.96
CA VAL A 132 -2.99 9.71 9.79
C VAL A 132 -2.77 9.11 11.17
N TRP A 133 -3.36 7.96 11.42
CA TRP A 133 -3.05 7.16 12.61
C TRP A 133 -1.94 6.18 12.28
N TYR A 134 -0.87 6.22 13.07
CA TYR A 134 0.28 5.34 12.88
C TYR A 134 0.31 4.29 13.98
N TYR A 135 0.49 3.03 13.63
CA TYR A 135 0.61 1.92 14.56
C TYR A 135 1.86 1.10 14.26
N GLN A 136 2.71 0.94 15.26
CA GLN A 136 3.90 0.10 15.19
C GLN A 136 3.58 -1.29 15.76
N LEU A 137 3.57 -2.31 14.91
CA LEU A 137 3.31 -3.67 15.34
C LEU A 137 4.52 -4.23 16.10
N ASN A 138 4.35 -4.44 17.40
CA ASN A 138 5.34 -5.07 18.26
C ASN A 138 4.87 -6.47 18.66
N VAL A 139 5.50 -7.49 18.12
CA VAL A 139 5.14 -8.91 18.38
C VAL A 139 5.95 -9.53 19.52
N GLY A 140 6.89 -8.80 20.13
CA GLY A 140 7.70 -9.27 21.25
C GLY A 140 8.64 -10.46 20.94
N ARG A 141 8.81 -10.79 19.65
CA ARG A 141 9.67 -11.90 19.20
C ARG A 141 10.31 -11.60 17.85
N ASN A 142 11.39 -12.31 17.55
CA ASN A 142 11.99 -12.25 16.21
C ASN A 142 11.11 -12.97 15.18
N MET A 143 10.71 -12.25 14.15
CA MET A 143 9.95 -12.80 13.03
C MET A 143 10.86 -13.59 12.09
N GLY A 144 10.31 -14.63 11.48
CA GLY A 144 11.04 -15.45 10.52
C GLY A 144 10.27 -16.69 10.10
N LYS A 145 10.94 -17.57 9.36
CA LYS A 145 10.32 -18.79 8.82
C LYS A 145 9.73 -19.72 9.91
N THR A 146 10.39 -19.78 11.06
CA THR A 146 9.95 -20.62 12.21
C THR A 146 8.95 -19.91 13.12
N ASN A 147 8.91 -18.59 13.07
CA ASN A 147 8.01 -17.74 13.84
C ASN A 147 7.34 -16.72 12.93
N PRO A 148 6.45 -17.13 12.01
CA PRO A 148 5.78 -16.19 11.10
C PRO A 148 4.76 -15.32 11.85
N LEU A 149 4.38 -14.23 11.21
CA LEU A 149 3.23 -13.44 11.63
C LEU A 149 1.97 -14.32 11.62
N ASN A 150 1.14 -14.16 12.63
CA ASN A 150 -0.14 -14.86 12.73
C ASN A 150 -1.27 -13.88 13.10
N GLU A 151 -2.49 -14.36 13.01
CA GLU A 151 -3.69 -13.54 13.21
C GLU A 151 -3.74 -12.89 14.60
N LYS A 152 -3.30 -13.61 15.65
CA LYS A 152 -3.31 -13.09 17.01
C LYS A 152 -2.41 -11.87 17.21
N ASP A 153 -1.33 -11.79 16.45
CA ASP A 153 -0.41 -10.64 16.49
C ASP A 153 -1.08 -9.34 16.04
N LEU A 154 -2.14 -9.44 15.25
CA LEU A 154 -2.86 -8.31 14.68
C LEU A 154 -4.10 -7.91 15.49
N ASN A 155 -4.51 -8.67 16.49
CA ASN A 155 -5.75 -8.44 17.22
C ASN A 155 -5.81 -7.04 17.84
N GLU A 156 -4.75 -6.60 18.51
CA GLU A 156 -4.69 -5.27 19.10
C GLU A 156 -4.81 -4.17 18.05
N PHE A 157 -4.05 -4.28 16.95
CA PHE A 157 -4.16 -3.34 15.82
C PHE A 157 -5.60 -3.27 15.28
N VAL A 158 -6.25 -4.42 15.08
CA VAL A 158 -7.62 -4.49 14.55
C VAL A 158 -8.61 -3.80 15.49
N GLU A 159 -8.51 -4.02 16.81
CA GLU A 159 -9.37 -3.37 17.79
C GLU A 159 -9.10 -1.86 17.85
N MET A 160 -7.84 -1.46 17.95
CA MET A 160 -7.46 -0.06 18.06
C MET A 160 -7.70 0.73 16.75
N SER A 161 -7.68 0.06 15.60
CA SER A 161 -7.98 0.73 14.31
C SER A 161 -9.37 1.32 14.24
N LYS A 162 -10.31 0.85 15.06
CA LYS A 162 -11.70 1.35 15.13
C LYS A 162 -11.81 2.70 15.82
N SER A 163 -11.05 2.90 16.90
CA SER A 163 -11.01 4.13 17.68
C SER A 163 -9.86 5.06 17.30
N GLN A 164 -8.77 4.51 16.78
CA GLN A 164 -7.52 5.21 16.46
C GLN A 164 -6.93 5.95 17.68
N GLU A 165 -7.02 5.32 18.83
CA GLU A 165 -6.50 5.85 20.08
C GLU A 165 -4.96 5.87 20.09
N ILE A 166 -4.41 6.81 20.87
CA ILE A 166 -2.97 6.92 21.10
C ILE A 166 -2.58 5.95 22.22
N SER A 167 -1.52 5.19 22.01
CA SER A 167 -0.95 4.24 22.97
C SER A 167 0.58 4.27 22.91
N GLU A 168 1.24 3.37 23.62
CA GLU A 168 2.70 3.19 23.48
C GLU A 168 3.15 2.74 22.08
N ASN A 169 2.24 2.09 21.33
CA ASN A 169 2.49 1.57 19.97
C ASN A 169 1.82 2.41 18.88
N SER A 170 1.10 3.49 19.22
CA SER A 170 0.32 4.27 18.24
C SER A 170 0.30 5.76 18.54
N TRP A 171 0.23 6.58 17.49
CA TRP A 171 0.19 8.06 17.57
C TRP A 171 -0.47 8.70 16.35
#